data_873e88a6099e4089fc1c53c2cf6a2525
#
_entry.id   873e88a6099e4089fc1c53c2cf6a2525
#
_cell.length_a   1.000
_cell.length_b   1.000
_cell.length_c   1.000
_cell.angle_alpha   90.00
_cell.angle_beta   90.00
_cell.angle_gamma   90.00
#
_symmetry.space_group_name_H-M   'P 1'
#
loop_
_entity.id
_entity.type
_entity.pdbx_description
1 polymer ?
#
loop_
_entity_poly.entity_id
_entity_poly.type
_entity_poly.pdbx_seq_one_letter_code
_entity_poly.pdbx_strand_id
1 'polypeptide(L)'
;MQIIESNLSFKGLSNLGTVKRIILHHAEASNCTVQDIHRWHLNNGWAGCGYHFLVRKDGSIYRGRPENKLGAHTSGHNTGSLGICFEGSYNKETMPSEQLRAGQELITYLRDKYGLLKANVYKHKDFNSTDCPGANFPFENIQNGATQSVNVSQSNSIEEELKAECKKQGFDSYPVCRKGAKGNITKIIQRLLISKGYSLPIYGADGSYGDETVKAVKNFQAKNGLLVDGIVGQETWKALLK
;
A
#
# COMPACT_ATOMS: atom_id res chain seq x y z
N MET A 1 6.37 3.67 -1.44
CA MET A 1 6.06 3.74 0.01
C MET A 1 7.18 3.08 0.79
N GLN A 2 7.62 3.69 1.90
CA GLN A 2 8.59 3.13 2.85
C GLN A 2 7.93 3.01 4.22
N ILE A 3 8.10 1.86 4.90
CA ILE A 3 7.66 1.67 6.28
C ILE A 3 8.91 1.76 7.17
N ILE A 4 8.88 2.66 8.14
CA ILE A 4 9.98 2.91 9.07
C ILE A 4 9.78 2.00 10.28
N GLU A 5 10.77 1.17 10.59
CA GLU A 5 10.75 0.31 11.77
C GLU A 5 11.03 1.15 13.04
N SER A 6 10.18 0.99 14.04
CA SER A 6 10.20 1.83 15.25
C SER A 6 10.98 1.22 16.43
N ASN A 7 11.38 -0.04 16.34
CA ASN A 7 12.10 -0.79 17.38
C ASN A 7 11.47 -0.72 18.78
N LEU A 8 10.13 -0.82 18.85
CA LEU A 8 9.39 -0.78 20.12
C LEU A 8 9.52 -2.10 20.89
N SER A 9 9.63 -2.01 22.22
CA SER A 9 9.67 -3.16 23.11
C SER A 9 8.28 -3.48 23.67
N PHE A 10 7.79 -4.69 23.44
CA PHE A 10 6.45 -5.12 23.85
C PHE A 10 6.48 -6.12 25.01
N LYS A 11 5.49 -6.04 25.90
CA LYS A 11 5.21 -7.07 26.91
C LYS A 11 4.40 -8.17 26.22
N GLY A 12 4.87 -9.37 26.12
CA GLY A 12 4.19 -10.55 25.54
C GLY A 12 3.07 -10.28 24.52
N LEU A 13 3.23 -10.74 23.29
CA LEU A 13 2.24 -10.54 22.23
C LEU A 13 1.73 -11.88 21.70
N SER A 14 0.41 -12.06 21.62
CA SER A 14 -0.23 -13.19 20.96
C SER A 14 -0.14 -13.07 19.43
N ASN A 15 -0.29 -14.18 18.72
CA ASN A 15 -0.33 -14.17 17.26
C ASN A 15 -1.69 -13.67 16.74
N LEU A 16 -1.68 -12.92 15.65
CA LEU A 16 -2.88 -12.37 15.02
C LEU A 16 -3.71 -13.43 14.29
N GLY A 17 -3.06 -14.43 13.69
CA GLY A 17 -3.70 -15.34 12.75
C GLY A 17 -3.89 -14.70 11.36
N THR A 18 -4.90 -15.18 10.62
CA THR A 18 -5.21 -14.70 9.27
C THR A 18 -5.79 -13.30 9.31
N VAL A 19 -5.22 -12.38 8.55
CA VAL A 19 -5.74 -11.01 8.37
C VAL A 19 -6.99 -11.07 7.49
N LYS A 20 -8.09 -10.50 7.97
CA LYS A 20 -9.40 -10.48 7.29
C LYS A 20 -9.93 -9.06 7.09
N ARG A 21 -9.38 -8.07 7.79
CA ARG A 21 -9.85 -6.69 7.73
C ARG A 21 -8.77 -5.69 8.18
N ILE A 22 -8.98 -4.45 7.82
CA ILE A 22 -8.22 -3.28 8.27
C ILE A 22 -9.18 -2.35 8.98
N ILE A 23 -8.78 -1.79 10.14
CA ILE A 23 -9.58 -0.83 10.89
C ILE A 23 -8.78 0.46 11.04
N LEU A 24 -9.39 1.58 10.62
CA LEU A 24 -8.79 2.91 10.62
C LEU A 24 -9.15 3.67 11.89
N HIS A 25 -8.15 4.34 12.45
CA HIS A 25 -8.24 5.13 13.66
C HIS A 25 -7.56 6.48 13.48
N HIS A 26 -7.91 7.46 14.32
CA HIS A 26 -7.07 8.62 14.59
C HIS A 26 -6.45 8.53 15.99
N ALA A 27 -5.35 9.25 16.20
CA ALA A 27 -4.68 9.28 17.49
C ALA A 27 -5.41 10.15 18.52
N GLU A 28 -6.36 10.98 18.07
CA GLU A 28 -7.00 12.06 18.83
C GLU A 28 -5.97 13.05 19.42
N ALA A 29 -4.80 13.12 18.83
CA ALA A 29 -3.68 13.98 19.18
C ALA A 29 -3.11 14.63 17.92
N SER A 30 -3.08 15.97 17.88
CA SER A 30 -2.64 16.74 16.71
C SER A 30 -1.15 16.56 16.38
N ASN A 31 -0.36 16.11 17.35
CA ASN A 31 1.06 15.80 17.17
C ASN A 31 1.43 14.64 18.09
N CYS A 32 1.85 13.52 17.51
CA CYS A 32 2.33 12.37 18.25
C CYS A 32 3.24 11.48 17.40
N THR A 33 4.21 10.86 18.07
CA THR A 33 5.06 9.84 17.49
C THR A 33 4.53 8.43 17.83
N VAL A 34 5.04 7.42 17.16
CA VAL A 34 4.72 6.03 17.49
C VAL A 34 5.21 5.66 18.89
N GLN A 35 6.30 6.29 19.37
CA GLN A 35 6.84 6.15 20.74
C GLN A 35 5.89 6.76 21.76
N ASP A 36 5.25 7.90 21.46
CA ASP A 36 4.25 8.51 22.34
C ASP A 36 3.04 7.58 22.51
N ILE A 37 2.49 7.09 21.41
CA ILE A 37 1.38 6.13 21.44
C ILE A 37 1.78 4.87 22.22
N HIS A 38 2.99 4.36 22.00
CA HIS A 38 3.50 3.19 22.70
C HIS A 38 3.55 3.43 24.22
N ARG A 39 4.09 4.58 24.64
CA ARG A 39 4.15 5.00 26.06
C ARG A 39 2.76 5.16 26.66
N TRP A 40 1.81 5.80 25.95
CA TRP A 40 0.42 5.95 26.42
C TRP A 40 -0.25 4.60 26.64
N HIS A 41 -0.07 3.67 25.71
CA HIS A 41 -0.63 2.34 25.83
C HIS A 41 0.01 1.50 26.95
N LEU A 42 1.33 1.64 27.18
CA LEU A 42 2.00 1.04 28.33
C LEU A 42 1.47 1.59 29.66
N ASN A 43 1.23 2.91 29.74
CA ASN A 43 0.66 3.56 30.93
C ASN A 43 -0.76 3.10 31.22
N ASN A 44 -1.53 2.71 30.19
CA ASN A 44 -2.84 2.09 30.36
C ASN A 44 -2.76 0.59 30.73
N GLY A 45 -1.58 0.05 31.00
CA GLY A 45 -1.38 -1.34 31.36
C GLY A 45 -1.38 -2.31 30.18
N TRP A 46 -1.37 -1.80 28.92
CA TRP A 46 -1.34 -2.62 27.72
C TRP A 46 0.09 -3.10 27.41
N ALA A 47 0.19 -4.03 26.46
CA ALA A 47 1.49 -4.61 26.04
C ALA A 47 2.37 -3.64 25.25
N GLY A 48 1.96 -2.40 25.04
CA GLY A 48 2.57 -1.38 24.19
C GLY A 48 1.65 -0.95 23.05
N CYS A 49 2.17 -0.30 22.02
CA CYS A 49 1.37 0.22 20.90
C CYS A 49 0.36 -0.81 20.40
N GLY A 50 -0.93 -0.46 20.39
CA GLY A 50 -2.01 -1.35 19.97
C GLY A 50 -2.20 -1.39 18.45
N TYR A 51 -1.72 -0.39 17.75
CA TYR A 51 -1.83 -0.25 16.30
C TYR A 51 -0.66 -0.92 15.58
N HIS A 52 -0.90 -1.44 14.39
CA HIS A 52 0.13 -2.05 13.55
C HIS A 52 0.93 -1.01 12.77
N PHE A 53 0.29 0.11 12.44
CA PHE A 53 0.93 1.24 11.75
C PHE A 53 0.46 2.57 12.30
N LEU A 54 1.37 3.55 12.26
CA LEU A 54 1.06 4.96 12.43
C LEU A 54 1.41 5.69 11.13
N VAL A 55 0.45 6.42 10.57
CA VAL A 55 0.66 7.35 9.45
C VAL A 55 0.73 8.76 10.02
N ARG A 56 1.86 9.43 9.84
CA ARG A 56 2.09 10.78 10.35
C ARG A 56 1.66 11.85 9.35
N LYS A 57 1.48 13.08 9.82
CA LYS A 57 1.03 14.23 9.01
C LYS A 57 2.00 14.57 7.88
N ASP A 58 3.29 14.31 8.05
CA ASP A 58 4.32 14.47 7.03
C ASP A 58 4.36 13.35 5.97
N GLY A 59 3.45 12.40 6.07
CA GLY A 59 3.35 11.25 5.16
C GLY A 59 4.27 10.09 5.53
N SER A 60 5.07 10.18 6.61
CA SER A 60 5.87 9.06 7.08
C SER A 60 5.00 7.97 7.71
N ILE A 61 5.36 6.70 7.44
CA ILE A 61 4.64 5.54 7.95
C ILE A 61 5.56 4.75 8.88
N TYR A 62 5.15 4.60 10.11
CA TYR A 62 5.89 3.85 11.13
C TYR A 62 5.22 2.53 11.43
N ARG A 63 6.03 1.48 11.60
CA ARG A 63 5.55 0.23 12.17
C ARG A 63 5.36 0.41 13.67
N GLY A 64 4.15 0.13 14.13
CA GLY A 64 3.84 0.01 15.54
C GLY A 64 4.04 -1.45 16.00
N ARG A 65 2.94 -2.19 16.18
CA ARG A 65 2.96 -3.62 16.50
C ARG A 65 3.28 -4.44 15.25
N PRO A 66 4.07 -5.53 15.34
CA PRO A 66 4.30 -6.41 14.20
C PRO A 66 2.99 -6.95 13.60
N GLU A 67 2.91 -7.01 12.28
CA GLU A 67 1.67 -7.39 11.55
C GLU A 67 1.14 -8.78 11.87
N ASN A 68 2.01 -9.70 12.31
CA ASN A 68 1.64 -11.05 12.71
C ASN A 68 1.22 -11.16 14.19
N LYS A 69 1.18 -10.04 14.93
CA LYS A 69 0.80 -9.99 16.35
C LYS A 69 -0.57 -9.36 16.54
N LEU A 70 -1.34 -9.94 17.47
CA LEU A 70 -2.67 -9.47 17.81
C LEU A 70 -2.64 -8.01 18.26
N GLY A 71 -3.43 -7.16 17.61
CA GLY A 71 -3.56 -5.75 17.95
C GLY A 71 -4.29 -5.53 19.29
N ALA A 72 -4.30 -4.27 19.74
CA ALA A 72 -5.12 -3.80 20.87
C ALA A 72 -5.67 -2.42 20.49
N HIS A 73 -6.54 -2.37 19.48
CA HIS A 73 -7.05 -1.12 18.91
C HIS A 73 -8.57 -1.09 18.76
N THR A 74 -9.26 -2.24 18.76
CA THR A 74 -10.72 -2.34 18.63
C THR A 74 -11.21 -3.47 19.52
N SER A 75 -11.82 -3.14 20.66
CA SER A 75 -12.29 -4.14 21.63
C SER A 75 -13.24 -5.14 20.98
N GLY A 76 -13.01 -6.43 21.21
CA GLY A 76 -13.81 -7.52 20.62
C GLY A 76 -13.49 -7.83 19.14
N HIS A 77 -12.75 -6.97 18.44
CA HIS A 77 -12.52 -7.09 16.99
C HIS A 77 -11.05 -7.07 16.56
N ASN A 78 -10.11 -7.23 17.51
CA ASN A 78 -8.67 -7.27 17.21
C ASN A 78 -8.26 -8.52 16.42
N THR A 79 -8.92 -9.68 16.64
CA THR A 79 -8.60 -10.92 15.93
C THR A 79 -8.87 -10.77 14.43
N GLY A 80 -7.85 -11.09 13.62
CA GLY A 80 -7.92 -10.98 12.17
C GLY A 80 -7.98 -9.54 11.64
N SER A 81 -7.62 -8.53 12.45
CA SER A 81 -7.63 -7.13 12.03
C SER A 81 -6.28 -6.45 12.17
N LEU A 82 -5.91 -5.65 11.17
CA LEU A 82 -4.81 -4.69 11.27
C LEU A 82 -5.39 -3.32 11.67
N GLY A 83 -4.88 -2.73 12.75
CA GLY A 83 -5.22 -1.36 13.15
C GLY A 83 -4.21 -0.37 12.56
N ILE A 84 -4.73 0.65 11.87
CA ILE A 84 -3.93 1.75 11.33
C ILE A 84 -4.37 3.03 12.00
N CYS A 85 -3.44 3.68 12.70
CA CYS A 85 -3.65 4.95 13.35
C CYS A 85 -3.11 6.09 12.49
N PHE A 86 -3.85 7.19 12.43
CA PHE A 86 -3.44 8.44 11.78
C PHE A 86 -3.19 9.48 12.86
N GLU A 87 -2.01 10.09 12.85
CA GLU A 87 -1.71 11.25 13.68
C GLU A 87 -2.71 12.35 13.38
N GLY A 88 -3.37 12.87 14.39
CA GLY A 88 -4.37 13.93 14.22
C GLY A 88 -5.59 13.75 15.10
N SER A 89 -6.40 14.80 15.21
CA SER A 89 -7.72 14.82 15.86
C SER A 89 -8.78 15.24 14.83
N TYR A 90 -9.29 14.28 14.06
CA TYR A 90 -10.15 14.54 12.88
C TYR A 90 -11.62 14.81 13.22
N ASN A 91 -11.94 15.10 14.47
CA ASN A 91 -13.13 15.85 14.83
C ASN A 91 -12.92 17.37 14.75
N LYS A 92 -11.65 17.84 14.73
CA LYS A 92 -11.29 19.27 14.85
C LYS A 92 -10.46 19.78 13.69
N GLU A 93 -9.69 18.92 13.05
CA GLU A 93 -8.72 19.29 12.02
C GLU A 93 -8.95 18.53 10.70
N THR A 94 -8.34 19.03 9.63
CA THR A 94 -8.37 18.41 8.30
C THR A 94 -7.05 17.69 8.07
N MET A 95 -7.12 16.51 7.42
CA MET A 95 -5.94 15.70 7.12
C MET A 95 -5.09 16.37 6.04
N PRO A 96 -3.76 16.53 6.25
CA PRO A 96 -2.85 16.98 5.22
C PRO A 96 -2.79 16.04 4.02
N SER A 97 -2.50 16.59 2.83
CA SER A 97 -2.42 15.83 1.57
C SER A 97 -1.37 14.73 1.59
N GLU A 98 -0.23 14.98 2.22
CA GLU A 98 0.87 14.02 2.37
C GLU A 98 0.44 12.80 3.18
N GLN A 99 -0.27 13.03 4.28
CA GLN A 99 -0.80 11.97 5.11
C GLN A 99 -1.90 11.17 4.41
N LEU A 100 -2.81 11.87 3.71
CA LEU A 100 -3.86 11.23 2.91
C LEU A 100 -3.24 10.31 1.87
N ARG A 101 -2.26 10.78 1.10
CA ARG A 101 -1.55 10.00 0.09
C ARG A 101 -0.84 8.78 0.72
N ALA A 102 -0.11 8.98 1.82
CA ALA A 102 0.56 7.89 2.52
C ALA A 102 -0.42 6.84 3.05
N GLY A 103 -1.56 7.27 3.58
CA GLY A 103 -2.64 6.38 4.00
C GLY A 103 -3.22 5.56 2.86
N GLN A 104 -3.46 6.19 1.71
CA GLN A 104 -3.95 5.52 0.50
C GLN A 104 -2.94 4.47 -0.02
N GLU A 105 -1.65 4.81 -0.05
CA GLU A 105 -0.57 3.89 -0.45
C GLU A 105 -0.48 2.70 0.51
N LEU A 106 -0.56 2.92 1.83
CA LEU A 106 -0.53 1.86 2.83
C LEU A 106 -1.73 0.93 2.71
N ILE A 107 -2.95 1.48 2.53
CA ILE A 107 -4.16 0.67 2.35
C ILE A 107 -4.07 -0.18 1.10
N THR A 108 -3.62 0.37 -0.03
CA THR A 108 -3.41 -0.39 -1.27
C THR A 108 -2.44 -1.52 -1.04
N TYR A 109 -1.27 -1.23 -0.46
CA TYR A 109 -0.26 -2.25 -0.13
C TYR A 109 -0.79 -3.38 0.74
N LEU A 110 -1.51 -3.05 1.82
CA LEU A 110 -2.03 -4.06 2.76
C LEU A 110 -3.18 -4.88 2.15
N ARG A 111 -4.03 -4.25 1.36
CA ARG A 111 -5.09 -4.96 0.65
C ARG A 111 -4.51 -5.97 -0.34
N ASP A 112 -3.52 -5.57 -1.12
CA ASP A 112 -2.84 -6.45 -2.07
C ASP A 112 -2.10 -7.59 -1.33
N LYS A 113 -1.38 -7.26 -0.27
CA LYS A 113 -0.61 -8.24 0.54
C LYS A 113 -1.48 -9.33 1.15
N TYR A 114 -2.68 -8.98 1.62
CA TYR A 114 -3.56 -9.88 2.35
C TYR A 114 -4.80 -10.33 1.56
N GLY A 115 -4.90 -9.99 0.28
CA GLY A 115 -6.03 -10.34 -0.59
C GLY A 115 -7.35 -9.69 -0.14
N LEU A 116 -7.31 -8.47 0.41
CA LEU A 116 -8.48 -7.78 0.95
C LEU A 116 -9.16 -6.90 -0.09
N LEU A 117 -10.48 -6.90 -0.08
CA LEU A 117 -11.30 -6.00 -0.88
C LEU A 117 -11.43 -4.62 -0.19
N LYS A 118 -11.87 -3.61 -0.94
CA LYS A 118 -12.23 -2.30 -0.38
C LYS A 118 -13.21 -2.46 0.80
N ALA A 119 -14.20 -3.33 0.68
CA ALA A 119 -15.21 -3.59 1.70
C ALA A 119 -14.64 -4.19 3.01
N ASN A 120 -13.36 -4.62 3.03
CA ASN A 120 -12.69 -5.10 4.23
C ASN A 120 -11.93 -4.01 5.01
N VAL A 121 -12.08 -2.74 4.63
CA VAL A 121 -11.53 -1.58 5.32
C VAL A 121 -12.67 -0.85 6.05
N TYR A 122 -12.51 -0.67 7.34
CA TYR A 122 -13.55 -0.17 8.25
C TYR A 122 -13.05 1.02 9.08
N LYS A 123 -13.99 1.76 9.66
CA LYS A 123 -13.75 2.73 10.73
C LYS A 123 -13.83 2.06 12.08
N HIS A 124 -13.16 2.57 13.11
CA HIS A 124 -13.31 2.08 14.48
C HIS A 124 -14.79 2.14 14.95
N LYS A 125 -15.48 3.23 14.65
CA LYS A 125 -16.90 3.41 15.00
C LYS A 125 -17.86 2.41 14.33
N ASP A 126 -17.43 1.65 13.35
CA ASP A 126 -18.28 0.61 12.74
C ASP A 126 -18.39 -0.63 13.66
N PHE A 127 -17.57 -0.71 14.72
CA PHE A 127 -17.51 -1.82 15.66
C PHE A 127 -17.77 -1.43 17.11
N ASN A 128 -17.41 -0.22 17.52
CA ASN A 128 -17.54 0.26 18.90
C ASN A 128 -18.24 1.62 18.95
N SER A 129 -18.87 1.94 20.09
CA SER A 129 -19.45 3.26 20.34
C SER A 129 -18.32 4.29 20.56
N THR A 130 -17.92 4.98 19.51
CA THR A 130 -16.84 5.97 19.47
C THR A 130 -16.97 6.87 18.25
N ASP A 131 -16.38 8.08 18.29
CA ASP A 131 -16.31 8.98 17.13
C ASP A 131 -15.15 8.64 16.20
N CYS A 132 -14.22 7.79 16.64
CA CYS A 132 -13.00 7.44 15.88
C CYS A 132 -13.36 6.82 14.52
N PRO A 133 -12.73 7.27 13.43
CA PRO A 133 -11.56 8.15 13.33
C PRO A 133 -11.86 9.66 13.22
N GLY A 134 -13.08 10.11 13.50
CA GLY A 134 -13.50 11.50 13.50
C GLY A 134 -14.34 11.90 12.28
N ALA A 135 -15.13 12.97 12.44
CA ALA A 135 -16.08 13.42 11.41
C ALA A 135 -15.40 13.94 10.15
N ASN A 136 -14.24 14.60 10.29
CA ASN A 136 -13.45 15.16 9.18
C ASN A 136 -12.45 14.15 8.60
N PHE A 137 -12.45 12.90 9.08
CA PHE A 137 -11.55 11.87 8.56
C PHE A 137 -11.96 11.48 7.13
N PRO A 138 -11.07 11.59 6.12
CA PRO A 138 -11.40 11.33 4.72
C PRO A 138 -11.45 9.83 4.43
N PHE A 139 -12.35 9.11 5.12
CA PHE A 139 -12.42 7.65 5.13
C PHE A 139 -12.53 7.06 3.73
N GLU A 140 -13.46 7.56 2.92
CA GLU A 140 -13.70 7.01 1.58
C GLU A 140 -12.51 7.17 0.66
N ASN A 141 -11.81 8.31 0.76
CA ASN A 141 -10.59 8.56 0.00
C ASN A 141 -9.50 7.55 0.38
N ILE A 142 -9.32 7.28 1.68
CA ILE A 142 -8.33 6.31 2.18
C ILE A 142 -8.76 4.88 1.87
N GLN A 143 -10.03 4.52 2.09
CA GLN A 143 -10.58 3.20 1.80
C GLN A 143 -10.45 2.83 0.33
N ASN A 144 -10.62 3.79 -0.58
CA ASN A 144 -10.41 3.60 -2.02
C ASN A 144 -8.96 3.18 -2.32
N GLY A 145 -8.03 3.51 -1.44
CA GLY A 145 -6.61 3.34 -1.65
C GLY A 145 -6.04 4.45 -2.53
N ALA A 146 -4.78 4.34 -2.86
CA ALA A 146 -4.23 5.18 -3.91
C ALA A 146 -5.08 4.92 -5.16
N THR A 147 -5.95 5.89 -5.50
CA THR A 147 -6.44 5.92 -6.86
C THR A 147 -5.17 5.96 -7.70
N GLN A 148 -5.02 4.97 -8.55
CA GLN A 148 -4.12 5.11 -9.68
C GLN A 148 -4.71 6.23 -10.55
N SER A 149 -4.66 7.46 -10.06
CA SER A 149 -4.47 8.57 -10.94
C SER A 149 -3.10 8.28 -11.53
N VAL A 150 -3.08 7.68 -12.70
CA VAL A 150 -1.96 7.77 -13.61
C VAL A 150 -1.69 9.26 -13.65
N ASN A 151 -0.76 9.72 -12.80
CA ASN A 151 -0.25 11.07 -12.92
C ASN A 151 0.31 11.09 -14.34
N VAL A 152 -0.32 11.83 -15.22
CA VAL A 152 0.15 12.06 -16.58
C VAL A 152 1.62 12.46 -16.55
N SER A 153 2.06 13.13 -15.46
CA SER A 153 3.47 13.42 -15.17
C SER A 153 4.32 12.19 -14.80
N GLN A 154 3.76 11.15 -14.15
CA GLN A 154 4.54 9.93 -13.84
C GLN A 154 4.58 8.94 -15.02
N SER A 155 3.52 8.85 -15.82
CA SER A 155 3.55 8.05 -17.04
C SER A 155 4.51 8.68 -18.06
N ASN A 156 4.51 10.00 -18.19
CA ASN A 156 5.48 10.71 -19.02
C ASN A 156 6.92 10.48 -18.53
N SER A 157 7.17 10.51 -17.20
CA SER A 157 8.50 10.24 -16.65
C SER A 157 8.95 8.78 -16.84
N ILE A 158 8.04 7.79 -16.72
CA ILE A 158 8.36 6.38 -16.97
C ILE A 158 8.57 6.12 -18.47
N GLU A 159 7.79 6.75 -19.32
CA GLU A 159 7.97 6.64 -20.78
C GLU A 159 9.28 7.30 -21.23
N GLU A 160 9.67 8.43 -20.65
CA GLU A 160 10.98 9.07 -20.90
C GLU A 160 12.13 8.19 -20.40
N GLU A 161 11.99 7.59 -19.20
CA GLU A 161 12.96 6.62 -18.68
C GLU A 161 13.08 5.41 -19.62
N LEU A 162 11.96 4.88 -20.12
CA LEU A 162 11.94 3.78 -21.09
C LEU A 162 12.62 4.16 -22.41
N LYS A 163 12.32 5.32 -22.97
CA LYS A 163 12.96 5.83 -24.19
C LYS A 163 14.47 5.98 -24.01
N ALA A 164 14.89 6.53 -22.86
CA ALA A 164 16.32 6.68 -22.55
C ALA A 164 17.01 5.32 -22.41
N GLU A 165 16.37 4.35 -21.76
CA GLU A 165 16.94 3.01 -21.60
C GLU A 165 16.98 2.23 -22.93
N CYS A 166 15.93 2.36 -23.78
CA CYS A 166 15.94 1.80 -25.13
C CYS A 166 17.11 2.37 -25.97
N LYS A 167 17.27 3.68 -25.97
CA LYS A 167 18.38 4.36 -26.67
C LYS A 167 19.75 3.90 -26.18
N LYS A 168 19.92 3.76 -24.85
CA LYS A 168 21.15 3.28 -24.21
C LYS A 168 21.51 1.85 -24.66
N GLN A 169 20.50 1.01 -24.87
CA GLN A 169 20.65 -0.38 -25.32
C GLN A 169 20.64 -0.54 -26.84
N GLY A 170 20.57 0.55 -27.62
CA GLY A 170 20.59 0.53 -29.11
C GLY A 170 19.28 0.07 -29.74
N PHE A 171 18.15 0.22 -29.06
CA PHE A 171 16.83 -0.07 -29.61
C PHE A 171 16.19 1.19 -30.22
N ASP A 172 15.81 1.13 -31.51
CA ASP A 172 15.07 2.19 -32.20
C ASP A 172 13.57 2.19 -31.87
N SER A 173 13.07 1.10 -31.28
CA SER A 173 11.69 0.94 -30.85
C SER A 173 11.63 0.13 -29.54
N TYR A 174 10.46 0.09 -28.91
CA TYR A 174 10.30 -0.70 -27.68
C TYR A 174 10.51 -2.20 -27.97
N PRO A 175 11.43 -2.85 -27.26
CA PRO A 175 11.80 -4.23 -27.54
C PRO A 175 10.70 -5.21 -27.11
N VAL A 176 10.67 -6.37 -27.74
CA VAL A 176 9.82 -7.48 -27.31
C VAL A 176 10.42 -8.10 -26.04
N CYS A 177 9.63 -8.10 -24.96
CA CYS A 177 10.02 -8.66 -23.67
C CYS A 177 9.17 -9.89 -23.32
N ARG A 178 9.84 -10.96 -22.86
CA ARG A 178 9.22 -12.26 -22.54
C ARG A 178 9.95 -12.93 -21.38
N LYS A 179 9.40 -14.04 -20.90
CA LYS A 179 10.00 -14.82 -19.80
C LYS A 179 11.51 -15.05 -20.06
N GLY A 180 12.31 -14.78 -19.04
CA GLY A 180 13.76 -14.85 -19.07
C GLY A 180 14.45 -13.52 -19.33
N ALA A 181 13.76 -12.49 -19.83
CA ALA A 181 14.32 -11.14 -19.95
C ALA A 181 14.73 -10.56 -18.59
N LYS A 182 15.82 -9.79 -18.56
CA LYS A 182 16.34 -9.15 -17.34
C LYS A 182 16.78 -7.71 -17.62
N GLY A 183 16.80 -6.90 -16.57
CA GLY A 183 17.34 -5.54 -16.60
C GLY A 183 16.27 -4.46 -16.50
N ASN A 184 16.67 -3.21 -16.76
CA ASN A 184 15.86 -2.03 -16.49
C ASN A 184 14.56 -1.98 -17.31
N ILE A 185 14.56 -2.43 -18.56
CA ILE A 185 13.34 -2.46 -19.39
C ILE A 185 12.30 -3.41 -18.76
N THR A 186 12.72 -4.58 -18.27
CA THR A 186 11.83 -5.49 -17.52
C THR A 186 11.31 -4.83 -16.24
N LYS A 187 12.18 -4.15 -15.50
CA LYS A 187 11.79 -3.40 -14.30
C LYS A 187 10.75 -2.32 -14.60
N ILE A 188 10.89 -1.63 -15.73
CA ILE A 188 9.91 -0.63 -16.19
C ILE A 188 8.56 -1.29 -16.51
N ILE A 189 8.55 -2.44 -17.21
CA ILE A 189 7.33 -3.23 -17.46
C ILE A 189 6.63 -3.58 -16.14
N GLN A 190 7.37 -4.08 -15.17
CA GLN A 190 6.85 -4.46 -13.86
C GLN A 190 6.25 -3.25 -13.12
N ARG A 191 6.94 -2.09 -13.13
CA ARG A 191 6.44 -0.83 -12.56
C ARG A 191 5.15 -0.36 -13.25
N LEU A 192 5.08 -0.46 -14.58
CA LEU A 192 3.88 -0.13 -15.36
C LEU A 192 2.72 -1.08 -15.01
N LEU A 193 2.96 -2.38 -14.90
CA LEU A 193 1.95 -3.34 -14.46
C LEU A 193 1.44 -3.03 -13.06
N ILE A 194 2.33 -2.80 -12.10
CA ILE A 194 2.00 -2.43 -10.73
C ILE A 194 1.19 -1.12 -10.71
N SER A 195 1.60 -0.10 -11.48
CA SER A 195 0.89 1.18 -11.56
C SER A 195 -0.51 1.05 -12.14
N LYS A 196 -0.79 0.01 -12.94
CA LYS A 196 -2.11 -0.31 -13.50
C LYS A 196 -2.90 -1.34 -12.69
N GLY A 197 -2.43 -1.69 -11.47
CA GLY A 197 -3.13 -2.59 -10.55
C GLY A 197 -2.89 -4.07 -10.77
N TYR A 198 -1.88 -4.43 -11.54
CA TYR A 198 -1.46 -5.83 -11.70
C TYR A 198 -0.35 -6.15 -10.72
N SER A 199 -0.71 -6.81 -9.63
CA SER A 199 0.19 -7.08 -8.51
C SER A 199 1.32 -8.05 -8.86
N LEU A 200 2.52 -7.76 -8.35
CA LEU A 200 3.69 -8.63 -8.35
C LEU A 200 4.13 -8.86 -6.89
N PRO A 201 3.36 -9.65 -6.10
CA PRO A 201 3.45 -9.66 -4.64
C PRO A 201 4.70 -10.34 -4.09
N ILE A 202 5.40 -11.19 -4.86
CA ILE A 202 6.54 -11.95 -4.39
C ILE A 202 7.84 -11.18 -4.63
N TYR A 203 8.05 -10.71 -5.86
CA TYR A 203 9.31 -10.10 -6.28
C TYR A 203 9.20 -8.62 -6.62
N GLY A 204 7.99 -8.10 -6.84
CA GLY A 204 7.79 -6.71 -7.21
C GLY A 204 8.44 -6.36 -8.56
N ALA A 205 8.98 -5.14 -8.65
CA ALA A 205 9.71 -4.68 -9.83
C ALA A 205 11.23 -4.96 -9.69
N ASP A 206 11.60 -6.24 -9.70
CA ASP A 206 12.97 -6.73 -9.50
C ASP A 206 13.84 -6.70 -10.79
N GLY A 207 13.19 -6.48 -11.94
CA GLY A 207 13.86 -6.49 -13.25
C GLY A 207 14.08 -7.89 -13.83
N SER A 208 13.47 -8.94 -13.27
CA SER A 208 13.51 -10.31 -13.78
C SER A 208 12.14 -10.73 -14.30
N TYR A 209 12.03 -11.05 -15.60
CA TYR A 209 10.78 -11.49 -16.22
C TYR A 209 10.50 -12.95 -15.88
N GLY A 210 10.09 -13.22 -14.65
CA GLY A 210 9.75 -14.53 -14.14
C GLY A 210 8.26 -14.90 -14.37
N ASP A 211 7.83 -16.02 -13.77
CA ASP A 211 6.44 -16.51 -13.89
C ASP A 211 5.41 -15.52 -13.32
N GLU A 212 5.76 -14.79 -12.28
CA GLU A 212 4.91 -13.76 -11.71
C GLU A 212 4.65 -12.62 -12.72
N THR A 213 5.69 -12.15 -13.39
CA THR A 213 5.58 -11.13 -14.44
C THR A 213 4.76 -11.65 -15.63
N VAL A 214 4.99 -12.90 -16.07
CA VAL A 214 4.18 -13.56 -17.13
C VAL A 214 2.71 -13.55 -16.77
N LYS A 215 2.36 -13.96 -15.54
CA LYS A 215 0.98 -13.99 -15.06
C LYS A 215 0.36 -12.59 -15.03
N ALA A 216 1.09 -11.59 -14.56
CA ALA A 216 0.62 -10.21 -14.53
C ALA A 216 0.38 -9.65 -15.94
N VAL A 217 1.29 -9.91 -16.89
CA VAL A 217 1.14 -9.52 -18.31
C VAL A 217 -0.07 -10.20 -18.93
N LYS A 218 -0.27 -11.50 -18.75
CA LYS A 218 -1.45 -12.21 -19.26
C LYS A 218 -2.76 -11.64 -18.71
N ASN A 219 -2.81 -11.33 -17.42
CA ASN A 219 -3.98 -10.69 -16.81
C ASN A 219 -4.23 -9.30 -17.41
N PHE A 220 -3.16 -8.52 -17.61
CA PHE A 220 -3.23 -7.22 -18.27
C PHE A 220 -3.76 -7.34 -19.69
N GLN A 221 -3.20 -8.25 -20.49
CA GLN A 221 -3.59 -8.50 -21.88
C GLN A 221 -5.07 -8.90 -21.98
N ALA A 222 -5.52 -9.86 -21.16
CA ALA A 222 -6.91 -10.30 -21.12
C ALA A 222 -7.89 -9.15 -20.83
N LYS A 223 -7.56 -8.31 -19.86
CA LYS A 223 -8.42 -7.19 -19.47
C LYS A 223 -8.46 -6.06 -20.51
N ASN A 224 -7.43 -5.96 -21.35
CA ASN A 224 -7.34 -4.95 -22.41
C ASN A 224 -7.67 -5.49 -23.81
N GLY A 225 -8.22 -6.71 -23.94
CA GLY A 225 -8.60 -7.30 -25.22
C GLY A 225 -7.43 -7.60 -26.15
N LEU A 226 -6.24 -7.85 -25.59
CA LEU A 226 -5.03 -8.18 -26.34
C LEU A 226 -4.83 -9.70 -26.43
N LEU A 227 -3.93 -10.14 -27.30
CA LEU A 227 -3.48 -11.54 -27.35
C LEU A 227 -2.83 -11.92 -26.01
N VAL A 228 -3.38 -12.97 -25.36
CA VAL A 228 -2.98 -13.40 -24.01
C VAL A 228 -1.82 -14.41 -24.10
N ASP A 229 -0.65 -13.93 -24.49
CA ASP A 229 0.57 -14.75 -24.67
C ASP A 229 1.59 -14.56 -23.54
N GLY A 230 1.47 -13.49 -22.75
CA GLY A 230 2.41 -13.14 -21.70
C GLY A 230 3.71 -12.50 -22.25
N ILE A 231 3.67 -11.97 -23.46
CA ILE A 231 4.78 -11.29 -24.13
C ILE A 231 4.44 -9.81 -24.27
N VAL A 232 5.35 -8.93 -23.89
CA VAL A 232 5.18 -7.50 -24.10
C VAL A 232 5.75 -7.15 -25.48
N GLY A 233 4.89 -7.24 -26.50
CA GLY A 233 5.13 -6.75 -27.86
C GLY A 233 4.55 -5.36 -28.09
N GLN A 234 4.54 -4.87 -29.32
CA GLN A 234 4.14 -3.49 -29.67
C GLN A 234 2.75 -3.11 -29.18
N GLU A 235 1.75 -3.98 -29.36
CA GLU A 235 0.38 -3.70 -28.91
C GLU A 235 0.26 -3.68 -27.37
N THR A 236 1.00 -4.56 -26.69
CA THR A 236 1.05 -4.57 -25.22
C THR A 236 1.75 -3.30 -24.70
N TRP A 237 2.84 -2.86 -25.33
CA TRP A 237 3.50 -1.59 -25.00
C TRP A 237 2.56 -0.39 -25.17
N LYS A 238 1.86 -0.29 -26.30
CA LYS A 238 0.88 0.78 -26.54
C LYS A 238 -0.19 0.84 -25.45
N ALA A 239 -0.64 -0.31 -24.96
CA ALA A 239 -1.63 -0.38 -23.90
C ALA A 239 -1.04 -0.06 -22.51
N LEU A 240 0.20 -0.48 -22.24
CA LEU A 240 0.89 -0.19 -20.98
C LEU A 240 1.23 1.29 -20.80
N LEU A 241 1.47 2.02 -21.90
CA LEU A 241 1.87 3.43 -21.88
C LEU A 241 0.68 4.42 -21.97
N LYS A 242 -0.55 3.94 -22.20
CA LYS A 242 -1.79 4.71 -22.08
C LYS A 242 -2.18 4.91 -20.63
#